data_1483566d57293035eefe78cfefdd2747
#
_entry.id   1483566d57293035eefe78cfefdd2747
#
_cell.length_a   1.000
_cell.length_b   1.000
_cell.length_c   1.000
_cell.angle_alpha   90.00
_cell.angle_beta   90.00
_cell.angle_gamma   90.00
#
_symmetry.space_group_name_H-M   'P 1'
#
loop_
_entity.id
_entity.type
_entity.pdbx_description
1 polymer ?
#
loop_
_entity_poly.entity_id
_entity_poly.type
_entity_poly.pdbx_seq_one_letter_code
_entity_poly.pdbx_strand_id
1 'polypeptide(L)'
;RHGSRIMRPVMARMARWDRETADRADRYVAISHYVAGRIGRYYNREASAVYPPVNTEFFRPDQTAPEGFALVVSALVPYKRIEVAIDACAQAKVPLKIAGDGPERATLERHAAGRAEFLGRLSDDAIRTLYRRAAVVLLPGEEDFGIVPLEAQACGRPVVALGRGGARETVR
;
A
#
# COMPACT_ATOMS: atom_id res chain seq x y z
N ARG A 1 12.05 25.40 -0.18
CA ARG A 1 11.65 25.69 1.21
C ARG A 1 10.68 26.88 1.37
N HIS A 2 10.45 27.72 0.36
CA HIS A 2 9.56 28.91 0.44
C HIS A 2 8.05 28.59 0.26
N GLY A 3 7.69 27.50 -0.43
CA GLY A 3 6.28 27.07 -0.62
C GLY A 3 5.54 26.67 0.67
N SER A 4 6.26 26.30 1.72
CA SER A 4 5.68 25.81 2.98
C SER A 4 4.98 26.91 3.81
N ARG A 5 5.39 28.16 3.74
CA ARG A 5 4.81 29.26 4.54
C ARG A 5 3.44 29.72 4.00
N ILE A 6 3.28 29.77 2.68
CA ILE A 6 2.01 30.14 2.02
C ILE A 6 1.01 29.00 2.09
N MET A 7 1.48 27.76 1.97
CA MET A 7 0.63 26.56 2.01
C MET A 7 0.02 26.29 3.40
N ARG A 8 0.70 26.66 4.48
CA ARG A 8 0.21 26.39 5.85
C ARG A 8 -1.16 27.02 6.14
N PRO A 9 -1.42 28.32 5.86
CA PRO A 9 -2.74 28.91 6.11
C PRO A 9 -3.82 28.33 5.19
N VAL A 10 -3.48 27.99 3.94
CA VAL A 10 -4.41 27.33 3.01
C VAL A 10 -4.80 25.96 3.55
N MET A 11 -3.84 25.13 3.94
CA MET A 11 -4.10 23.82 4.51
C MET A 11 -4.88 23.88 5.83
N ALA A 12 -4.58 24.89 6.68
CA ALA A 12 -5.33 25.11 7.93
C ALA A 12 -6.80 25.48 7.66
N ARG A 13 -7.05 26.32 6.63
CA ARG A 13 -8.41 26.69 6.22
C ARG A 13 -9.16 25.49 5.64
N MET A 14 -8.50 24.71 4.79
CA MET A 14 -9.08 23.46 4.23
C MET A 14 -9.41 22.45 5.34
N ALA A 15 -8.50 22.23 6.28
CA ALA A 15 -8.74 21.32 7.40
C ALA A 15 -9.86 21.79 8.35
N ARG A 16 -10.06 23.12 8.47
CA ARG A 16 -11.20 23.67 9.21
C ARG A 16 -12.50 23.42 8.46
N TRP A 17 -12.54 23.79 7.19
CA TRP A 17 -13.71 23.57 6.33
C TRP A 17 -14.12 22.10 6.28
N ASP A 18 -13.15 21.19 6.14
CA ASP A 18 -13.36 19.75 6.13
C ASP A 18 -14.05 19.27 7.44
N ARG A 19 -13.58 19.74 8.61
CA ARG A 19 -14.21 19.42 9.90
C ARG A 19 -15.61 20.02 10.04
N GLU A 20 -15.78 21.28 9.66
CA GLU A 20 -17.08 21.99 9.75
C GLU A 20 -18.14 21.37 8.81
N THR A 21 -17.71 20.71 7.76
CA THR A 21 -18.61 20.03 6.79
C THR A 21 -18.82 18.54 7.09
N ALA A 22 -18.11 17.99 8.07
CA ALA A 22 -18.24 16.58 8.46
C ALA A 22 -19.69 16.20 8.89
N ASP A 23 -20.43 17.13 9.48
CA ASP A 23 -21.82 16.91 9.90
C ASP A 23 -22.84 16.85 8.76
N ARG A 24 -22.42 17.11 7.52
CA ARG A 24 -23.29 16.99 6.33
C ARG A 24 -23.56 15.53 5.95
N ALA A 25 -22.73 14.58 6.42
CA ALA A 25 -22.94 13.16 6.20
C ALA A 25 -23.75 12.57 7.36
N ASP A 26 -24.85 11.89 7.07
CA ASP A 26 -25.69 11.23 8.07
C ASP A 26 -24.95 10.05 8.71
N ARG A 27 -24.18 9.29 7.93
CA ARG A 27 -23.42 8.11 8.37
C ARG A 27 -22.04 8.06 7.71
N TYR A 28 -21.09 7.51 8.46
CA TYR A 28 -19.75 7.21 7.94
C TYR A 28 -19.55 5.70 7.82
N VAL A 29 -18.99 5.29 6.69
CA VAL A 29 -18.51 3.93 6.45
C VAL A 29 -17.02 4.00 6.19
N ALA A 30 -16.25 3.18 6.90
CA ALA A 30 -14.80 3.12 6.81
C ALA A 30 -14.37 1.79 6.18
N ILE A 31 -13.29 1.81 5.42
CA ILE A 31 -12.73 0.62 4.76
C ILE A 31 -11.93 -0.28 5.72
N SER A 32 -11.72 0.17 6.98
CA SER A 32 -11.03 -0.57 8.03
C SER A 32 -11.36 0.02 9.40
N HIS A 33 -11.13 -0.72 10.46
CA HIS A 33 -11.21 -0.19 11.84
C HIS A 33 -10.15 0.90 12.08
N TYR A 34 -9.00 0.79 11.42
CA TYR A 34 -7.98 1.85 11.45
C TYR A 34 -8.54 3.18 10.92
N VAL A 35 -9.21 3.18 9.77
CA VAL A 35 -9.84 4.38 9.21
C VAL A 35 -11.03 4.84 10.05
N ALA A 36 -11.85 3.92 10.59
CA ALA A 36 -12.93 4.28 11.52
C ALA A 36 -12.40 5.03 12.75
N GLY A 37 -11.28 4.56 13.32
CA GLY A 37 -10.61 5.26 14.43
C GLY A 37 -10.10 6.65 14.05
N ARG A 38 -9.65 6.86 12.80
CA ARG A 38 -9.27 8.19 12.29
C ARG A 38 -10.49 9.10 12.14
N ILE A 39 -11.60 8.60 11.63
CA ILE A 39 -12.87 9.35 11.55
C ILE A 39 -13.29 9.81 12.95
N GLY A 40 -13.27 8.91 13.94
CA GLY A 40 -13.53 9.26 15.33
C GLY A 40 -12.62 10.37 15.85
N ARG A 41 -11.32 10.25 15.60
CA ARG A 41 -10.31 11.23 16.07
C ARG A 41 -10.44 12.60 15.44
N TYR A 42 -10.68 12.68 14.12
CA TYR A 42 -10.61 13.93 13.38
C TYR A 42 -11.96 14.65 13.25
N TYR A 43 -13.04 13.86 13.20
CA TYR A 43 -14.41 14.39 12.99
C TYR A 43 -15.31 14.22 14.21
N ASN A 44 -14.85 13.50 15.25
CA ASN A 44 -15.68 13.11 16.40
C ASN A 44 -16.98 12.41 15.98
N ARG A 45 -16.90 11.55 14.95
CA ARG A 45 -18.02 10.81 14.37
C ARG A 45 -17.75 9.30 14.45
N GLU A 46 -18.80 8.52 14.67
CA GLU A 46 -18.74 7.08 14.58
C GLU A 46 -18.76 6.62 13.12
N ALA A 47 -18.06 5.54 12.81
CA ALA A 47 -18.04 4.92 11.50
C ALA A 47 -18.14 3.40 11.61
N SER A 48 -18.98 2.79 10.78
CA SER A 48 -19.03 1.34 10.61
C SER A 48 -17.92 0.88 9.67
N ALA A 49 -17.18 -0.15 10.04
CA ALA A 49 -16.17 -0.73 9.15
C ALA A 49 -16.84 -1.71 8.17
N VAL A 50 -16.61 -1.50 6.87
CA VAL A 50 -17.00 -2.41 5.79
C VAL A 50 -15.76 -2.64 4.91
N TYR A 51 -15.23 -3.84 4.96
CA TYR A 51 -14.01 -4.19 4.23
C TYR A 51 -14.24 -4.25 2.73
N PRO A 52 -13.33 -3.69 1.90
CA PRO A 52 -13.37 -3.85 0.46
C PRO A 52 -13.24 -5.33 0.07
N PRO A 53 -14.04 -5.80 -0.89
CA PRO A 53 -13.91 -7.18 -1.38
C PRO A 53 -12.67 -7.36 -2.22
N VAL A 54 -12.13 -8.58 -2.23
CA VAL A 54 -11.07 -9.03 -3.14
C VAL A 54 -11.66 -10.09 -4.08
N ASN A 55 -11.34 -10.00 -5.37
CA ASN A 55 -11.76 -11.00 -6.36
C ASN A 55 -10.92 -12.27 -6.22
N THR A 56 -11.33 -13.17 -5.31
CA THR A 56 -10.64 -14.44 -5.05
C THR A 56 -10.86 -15.50 -6.15
N GLU A 57 -11.79 -15.28 -7.06
CA GLU A 57 -11.92 -16.12 -8.26
C GLU A 57 -10.82 -15.79 -9.27
N PHE A 58 -10.45 -14.51 -9.37
CA PHE A 58 -9.38 -14.05 -10.23
C PHE A 58 -8.01 -14.25 -9.56
N PHE A 59 -7.82 -13.71 -8.35
CA PHE A 59 -6.62 -13.92 -7.54
C PHE A 59 -6.75 -15.24 -6.79
N ARG A 60 -6.20 -16.30 -7.35
CA ARG A 60 -6.20 -17.65 -6.77
C ARG A 60 -4.88 -18.34 -7.02
N PRO A 61 -4.49 -19.28 -6.16
CA PRO A 61 -3.27 -20.04 -6.38
C PRO A 61 -3.40 -20.91 -7.63
N ASP A 62 -2.28 -21.31 -8.17
CA ASP A 62 -2.15 -22.35 -9.18
C ASP A 62 -0.95 -23.25 -8.80
N GLN A 63 -0.53 -24.11 -9.72
CA GLN A 63 0.60 -25.03 -9.50
C GLN A 63 1.98 -24.38 -9.73
N THR A 64 2.03 -23.07 -9.96
CA THR A 64 3.29 -22.34 -10.20
C THR A 64 4.16 -22.33 -8.94
N ALA A 65 5.39 -22.87 -9.06
CA ALA A 65 6.36 -22.80 -7.99
C ALA A 65 6.91 -21.37 -7.84
N PRO A 66 7.20 -20.92 -6.61
CA PRO A 66 7.86 -19.64 -6.38
C PRO A 66 9.25 -19.59 -7.01
N GLU A 67 9.63 -18.44 -7.57
CA GLU A 67 10.93 -18.24 -8.25
C GLU A 67 11.98 -17.56 -7.37
N GLY A 68 11.74 -17.44 -6.06
CA GLY A 68 12.73 -16.95 -5.10
C GLY A 68 12.94 -15.42 -5.09
N PHE A 69 12.07 -14.62 -5.72
CA PHE A 69 12.13 -13.15 -5.64
C PHE A 69 11.07 -12.59 -4.67
N ALA A 70 11.41 -11.46 -4.07
CA ALA A 70 10.44 -10.63 -3.35
C ALA A 70 9.73 -9.67 -4.32
N LEU A 71 8.46 -9.36 -4.04
CA LEU A 71 7.65 -8.49 -4.89
C LEU A 71 7.08 -7.32 -4.08
N VAL A 72 7.14 -6.12 -4.65
CA VAL A 72 6.37 -4.95 -4.22
C VAL A 72 5.40 -4.59 -5.34
N VAL A 73 4.12 -4.44 -5.01
CA VAL A 73 3.08 -3.89 -5.91
C VAL A 73 2.54 -2.62 -5.27
N SER A 74 2.88 -1.45 -5.82
CA SER A 74 2.53 -0.17 -5.18
C SER A 74 2.63 1.01 -6.12
N ALA A 75 1.89 2.09 -5.81
CA ALA A 75 2.24 3.41 -6.31
C ALA A 75 3.58 3.87 -5.69
N LEU A 76 4.47 4.42 -6.51
CA LEU A 76 5.80 4.88 -6.07
C LEU A 76 5.72 6.30 -5.53
N VAL A 77 5.26 6.41 -4.26
CA VAL A 77 5.09 7.66 -3.52
C VAL A 77 5.77 7.55 -2.14
N PRO A 78 6.19 8.69 -1.53
CA PRO A 78 7.07 8.67 -0.35
C PRO A 78 6.54 7.83 0.83
N TYR A 79 5.24 7.90 1.14
CA TYR A 79 4.68 7.21 2.31
C TYR A 79 4.61 5.67 2.16
N LYS A 80 4.77 5.15 0.95
CA LYS A 80 4.86 3.71 0.68
C LYS A 80 6.23 3.10 1.06
N ARG A 81 7.24 3.94 1.29
CA ARG A 81 8.53 3.56 1.85
C ARG A 81 9.23 2.41 1.12
N ILE A 82 9.17 2.44 -0.22
CA ILE A 82 9.72 1.38 -1.08
C ILE A 82 11.24 1.20 -0.87
N GLU A 83 11.94 2.27 -0.50
CA GLU A 83 13.37 2.25 -0.17
C GLU A 83 13.70 1.20 0.91
N VAL A 84 12.80 0.99 1.88
CA VAL A 84 12.99 -0.01 2.95
C VAL A 84 12.99 -1.43 2.38
N ALA A 85 12.12 -1.72 1.40
CA ALA A 85 12.10 -3.02 0.74
C ALA A 85 13.36 -3.24 -0.10
N ILE A 86 13.85 -2.20 -0.80
CA ILE A 86 15.09 -2.25 -1.59
C ILE A 86 16.26 -2.59 -0.69
N ASP A 87 16.41 -1.89 0.43
CA ASP A 87 17.54 -2.10 1.35
C ASP A 87 17.47 -3.46 2.06
N ALA A 88 16.27 -3.87 2.50
CA ALA A 88 16.07 -5.17 3.14
C ALA A 88 16.38 -6.34 2.19
N CYS A 89 15.91 -6.28 0.95
CA CYS A 89 16.18 -7.31 -0.05
C CYS A 89 17.65 -7.34 -0.45
N ALA A 90 18.30 -6.18 -0.57
CA ALA A 90 19.74 -6.11 -0.84
C ALA A 90 20.57 -6.73 0.28
N GLN A 91 20.22 -6.46 1.55
CA GLN A 91 20.88 -7.05 2.72
C GLN A 91 20.67 -8.58 2.78
N ALA A 92 19.45 -9.03 2.49
CA ALA A 92 19.09 -10.45 2.47
C ALA A 92 19.59 -11.19 1.21
N LYS A 93 20.12 -10.49 0.22
CA LYS A 93 20.52 -11.02 -1.11
C LYS A 93 19.35 -11.71 -1.84
N VAL A 94 18.15 -11.18 -1.68
CA VAL A 94 16.94 -11.64 -2.35
C VAL A 94 16.66 -10.73 -3.54
N PRO A 95 16.47 -11.24 -4.76
CA PRO A 95 16.04 -10.44 -5.89
C PRO A 95 14.73 -9.72 -5.59
N LEU A 96 14.62 -8.44 -5.97
CA LEU A 96 13.42 -7.64 -5.75
C LEU A 96 12.85 -7.17 -7.08
N LYS A 97 11.54 -7.42 -7.29
CA LYS A 97 10.76 -6.85 -8.37
C LYS A 97 9.77 -5.82 -7.82
N ILE A 98 9.64 -4.68 -8.51
CA ILE A 98 8.77 -3.59 -8.11
C ILE A 98 7.81 -3.29 -9.27
N ALA A 99 6.54 -3.63 -9.09
CA ALA A 99 5.47 -3.32 -10.04
C ALA A 99 4.71 -2.08 -9.58
N GLY A 100 4.57 -1.13 -10.47
CA GLY A 100 3.90 0.15 -10.24
C GLY A 100 4.69 1.33 -10.78
N ASP A 101 4.14 2.52 -10.60
CA ASP A 101 4.73 3.76 -11.09
C ASP A 101 4.37 4.92 -10.15
N GLY A 102 5.09 6.04 -10.26
CA GLY A 102 4.83 7.24 -9.47
C GLY A 102 5.99 8.22 -9.46
N PRO A 103 5.81 9.37 -8.81
CA PRO A 103 6.80 10.45 -8.81
C PRO A 103 8.16 10.08 -8.20
N GLU A 104 8.20 9.08 -7.30
CA GLU A 104 9.43 8.61 -6.66
C GLU A 104 10.25 7.65 -7.54
N ARG A 105 9.76 7.22 -8.72
CA ARG A 105 10.40 6.19 -9.54
C ARG A 105 11.87 6.48 -9.79
N ALA A 106 12.20 7.65 -10.33
CA ALA A 106 13.60 7.99 -10.65
C ALA A 106 14.50 8.06 -9.40
N THR A 107 13.95 8.44 -8.24
CA THR A 107 14.67 8.47 -6.97
C THR A 107 14.93 7.06 -6.46
N LEU A 108 13.94 6.19 -6.53
CA LEU A 108 14.05 4.78 -6.11
C LEU A 108 14.97 3.98 -7.03
N GLU A 109 14.95 4.21 -8.35
CA GLU A 109 15.88 3.57 -9.30
C GLU A 109 17.33 3.95 -8.99
N ARG A 110 17.61 5.23 -8.72
CA ARG A 110 18.93 5.67 -8.27
C ARG A 110 19.33 5.04 -6.94
N HIS A 111 18.41 4.98 -5.98
CA HIS A 111 18.66 4.36 -4.67
C HIS A 111 18.94 2.85 -4.81
N ALA A 112 18.18 2.19 -5.66
CA ALA A 112 18.36 0.76 -5.93
C ALA A 112 19.71 0.44 -6.57
N ALA A 113 20.26 1.35 -7.40
CA ALA A 113 21.55 1.16 -8.07
C ALA A 113 21.68 -0.23 -8.76
N GLY A 114 20.63 -0.68 -9.44
CA GLY A 114 20.57 -1.98 -10.10
C GLY A 114 20.21 -3.18 -9.20
N ARG A 115 19.94 -2.98 -7.90
CA ARG A 115 19.59 -4.05 -6.94
C ARG A 115 18.11 -4.44 -6.96
N ALA A 116 17.29 -3.77 -7.76
CA ALA A 116 15.87 -4.07 -7.94
C ALA A 116 15.45 -3.88 -9.39
N GLU A 117 14.49 -4.67 -9.84
CA GLU A 117 13.89 -4.59 -11.17
C GLU A 117 12.57 -3.79 -11.09
N PHE A 118 12.49 -2.68 -11.83
CA PHE A 118 11.31 -1.82 -11.90
C PHE A 118 10.49 -2.16 -13.14
N LEU A 119 9.33 -2.76 -12.94
CA LEU A 119 8.48 -3.30 -14.00
C LEU A 119 7.49 -2.26 -14.58
N GLY A 120 7.33 -1.10 -13.92
CA GLY A 120 6.34 -0.11 -14.30
C GLY A 120 4.90 -0.57 -14.01
N ARG A 121 3.93 0.09 -14.65
CA ARG A 121 2.51 -0.31 -14.58
C ARG A 121 2.29 -1.58 -15.37
N LEU A 122 1.55 -2.49 -14.77
CA LEU A 122 1.21 -3.79 -15.34
C LEU A 122 -0.31 -3.99 -15.34
N SER A 123 -0.80 -4.91 -16.17
CA SER A 123 -2.17 -5.37 -16.14
C SER A 123 -2.43 -6.28 -14.93
N ASP A 124 -3.68 -6.45 -14.54
CA ASP A 124 -4.07 -7.33 -13.43
C ASP A 124 -3.64 -8.79 -13.68
N ASP A 125 -3.68 -9.27 -14.93
CA ASP A 125 -3.18 -10.61 -15.28
C ASP A 125 -1.68 -10.75 -15.06
N ALA A 126 -0.90 -9.73 -15.40
CA ALA A 126 0.54 -9.71 -15.15
C ALA A 126 0.85 -9.64 -13.64
N ILE A 127 0.09 -8.83 -12.88
CA ILE A 127 0.21 -8.74 -11.42
C ILE A 127 -0.14 -10.08 -10.77
N ARG A 128 -1.24 -10.73 -11.17
CA ARG A 128 -1.61 -12.06 -10.68
C ARG A 128 -0.49 -13.08 -10.95
N THR A 129 0.09 -13.05 -12.14
CA THR A 129 1.20 -13.93 -12.51
C THR A 129 2.42 -13.67 -11.61
N LEU A 130 2.75 -12.40 -11.33
CA LEU A 130 3.84 -12.05 -10.42
C LEU A 130 3.56 -12.52 -8.98
N TYR A 131 2.32 -12.34 -8.49
CA TYR A 131 1.96 -12.88 -7.16
C TYR A 131 2.23 -14.38 -7.09
N ARG A 132 1.76 -15.17 -8.07
CA ARG A 132 1.92 -16.64 -8.09
C ARG A 132 3.39 -17.09 -8.11
N ARG A 133 4.28 -16.27 -8.68
CA ARG A 133 5.71 -16.56 -8.83
C ARG A 133 6.58 -15.99 -7.70
N ALA A 134 6.10 -14.99 -7.00
CA ALA A 134 6.86 -14.39 -5.90
C ALA A 134 7.04 -15.37 -4.73
N ALA A 135 8.20 -15.32 -4.06
CA ALA A 135 8.40 -16.02 -2.80
C ALA A 135 7.69 -15.30 -1.64
N VAL A 136 7.66 -13.98 -1.68
CA VAL A 136 7.05 -13.12 -0.66
C VAL A 136 6.63 -11.79 -1.28
N VAL A 137 5.55 -11.21 -0.77
CA VAL A 137 5.12 -9.85 -1.12
C VAL A 137 5.39 -8.91 0.04
N LEU A 138 6.00 -7.75 -0.24
CA LEU A 138 6.43 -6.78 0.76
C LEU A 138 5.55 -5.55 0.75
N LEU A 139 5.11 -5.12 1.93
CA LEU A 139 4.29 -3.93 2.16
C LEU A 139 4.97 -3.03 3.20
N PRO A 140 6.02 -2.25 2.82
CA PRO A 140 6.82 -1.51 3.79
C PRO A 140 6.18 -0.22 4.29
N GLY A 141 5.14 0.28 3.60
CA GLY A 141 4.40 1.49 3.97
C GLY A 141 3.18 1.23 4.84
N GLU A 142 2.67 2.29 5.45
CA GLU A 142 1.40 2.26 6.17
C GLU A 142 0.23 2.37 5.19
N GLU A 143 -0.78 1.52 5.36
CA GLU A 143 -1.97 1.45 4.50
C GLU A 143 -3.24 1.72 5.29
N ASP A 144 -4.23 2.30 4.64
CA ASP A 144 -5.56 2.50 5.22
C ASP A 144 -6.34 1.16 5.33
N PHE A 145 -6.12 0.25 4.38
CA PHE A 145 -6.67 -1.11 4.40
C PHE A 145 -5.64 -2.12 3.88
N GLY A 146 -5.19 -1.94 2.63
CA GLY A 146 -4.25 -2.83 1.98
C GLY A 146 -4.95 -3.96 1.21
N ILE A 147 -5.37 -3.69 -0.03
CA ILE A 147 -5.94 -4.70 -0.92
C ILE A 147 -4.85 -5.61 -1.49
N VAL A 148 -3.67 -5.08 -1.78
CA VAL A 148 -2.50 -5.80 -2.30
C VAL A 148 -2.11 -7.02 -1.46
N PRO A 149 -1.99 -6.93 -0.10
CA PRO A 149 -1.72 -8.11 0.71
C PRO A 149 -2.82 -9.18 0.62
N LEU A 150 -4.08 -8.80 0.46
CA LEU A 150 -5.17 -9.77 0.31
C LEU A 150 -5.13 -10.48 -1.04
N GLU A 151 -4.82 -9.77 -2.12
CA GLU A 151 -4.60 -10.36 -3.46
C GLU A 151 -3.43 -11.34 -3.45
N ALA A 152 -2.32 -10.98 -2.81
CA ALA A 152 -1.15 -11.83 -2.66
C ALA A 152 -1.46 -13.10 -1.87
N GLN A 153 -2.15 -12.97 -0.73
CA GLN A 153 -2.58 -14.09 0.10
C GLN A 153 -3.60 -14.97 -0.64
N ALA A 154 -4.54 -14.38 -1.41
CA ALA A 154 -5.47 -15.10 -2.27
C ALA A 154 -4.74 -15.91 -3.35
N CYS A 155 -3.57 -15.44 -3.83
CA CYS A 155 -2.68 -16.20 -4.72
C CYS A 155 -1.78 -17.21 -3.97
N GLY A 156 -1.95 -17.41 -2.66
CA GLY A 156 -1.19 -18.34 -1.85
C GLY A 156 0.22 -17.85 -1.50
N ARG A 157 0.47 -16.52 -1.51
CA ARG A 157 1.79 -15.99 -1.20
C ARG A 157 1.84 -15.34 0.18
N PRO A 158 2.90 -15.57 0.95
CA PRO A 158 3.11 -14.89 2.22
C PRO A 158 3.35 -13.39 2.01
N VAL A 159 2.93 -12.60 2.99
CA VAL A 159 3.11 -11.14 3.00
C VAL A 159 3.90 -10.73 4.23
N VAL A 160 4.88 -9.86 4.03
CA VAL A 160 5.57 -9.14 5.11
C VAL A 160 5.19 -7.67 5.03
N ALA A 161 4.52 -7.18 6.06
CA ALA A 161 3.99 -5.83 6.10
C ALA A 161 4.47 -5.04 7.32
N LEU A 162 4.49 -3.72 7.19
CA LEU A 162 4.64 -2.85 8.35
C LEU A 162 3.42 -3.06 9.27
N GLY A 163 3.65 -3.46 10.53
CA GLY A 163 2.60 -3.73 11.53
C GLY A 163 1.86 -2.47 12.01
N ARG A 164 1.43 -1.62 11.07
CA ARG A 164 0.68 -0.37 11.32
C ARG A 164 -0.45 -0.22 10.29
N GLY A 165 -1.43 0.62 10.65
CA GLY A 165 -2.58 0.90 9.79
C GLY A 165 -3.45 -0.34 9.54
N GLY A 166 -4.12 -0.36 8.41
CA GLY A 166 -5.01 -1.43 7.98
C GLY A 166 -4.30 -2.76 7.69
N ALA A 167 -2.98 -2.76 7.49
CA ALA A 167 -2.22 -4.00 7.32
C ALA A 167 -2.36 -4.96 8.51
N ARG A 168 -2.62 -4.44 9.73
CA ARG A 168 -2.91 -5.26 10.92
C ARG A 168 -4.24 -6.02 10.86
N GLU A 169 -5.12 -5.62 9.95
CA GLU A 169 -6.44 -6.24 9.74
C GLU A 169 -6.41 -7.21 8.55
N THR A 170 -5.46 -7.06 7.64
CA THR A 170 -5.38 -7.83 6.39
C THR A 170 -4.24 -8.85 6.35
N VAL A 171 -3.20 -8.72 7.19
CA VAL A 171 -2.07 -9.64 7.27
C VAL A 171 -2.08 -10.34 8.64
N ARG A 172 -2.10 -11.68 8.61
CA ARG A 172 -2.12 -12.55 9.81
C ARG A 172 -0.95 -13.52 9.81
#